data_4d54909714805fcb1985c82c74eca554
#
_entry.id   4d54909714805fcb1985c82c74eca554
#
_cell.length_a   1.000
_cell.length_b   1.000
_cell.length_c   1.000
_cell.angle_alpha   90.00
_cell.angle_beta   90.00
_cell.angle_gamma   90.00
#
_symmetry.space_group_name_H-M   'P 1'
#
loop_
_entity.id
_entity.type
_entity.pdbx_description
1 polymer ?
#
loop_
_entity_poly.entity_id
_entity_poly.type
_entity_poly.pdbx_seq_one_letter_code
_entity_poly.pdbx_strand_id
1 'polypeptide(L)'
;MIGLGMLKIRGEVMINKKQFRIFTILDLDKEEEYLREMHLKGWRYRTSRFGFFYFDQCQPDDVIYCIYDSRFLKKHQHELQDFRDRGWELIETGFCSILRKPASDILSEDQVYMSKGHRWEVIRSRLRSCAATFLGGLVVCMSLFKEELSMSFFIIFLLYAFMISYLIYGYFRLKRKYRVDKQ
;
A
#
# COMPACT_ATOMS: atom_id res chain seq x y z
N MET A 1 10.63 7.44 -17.21
CA MET A 1 10.62 8.91 -17.36
C MET A 1 10.73 9.53 -15.98
N ILE A 2 11.83 10.23 -15.73
CA ILE A 2 12.09 10.93 -14.46
C ILE A 2 11.71 12.38 -14.71
N GLY A 3 10.62 12.86 -14.10
CA GLY A 3 10.24 14.27 -14.15
C GLY A 3 10.73 14.96 -12.88
N LEU A 4 11.69 15.88 -13.00
CA LEU A 4 12.01 16.82 -11.94
C LEU A 4 11.09 18.04 -12.08
N GLY A 5 10.33 18.35 -11.04
CA GLY A 5 9.49 19.55 -10.99
C GLY A 5 10.01 20.52 -9.92
N MET A 6 10.00 21.80 -10.23
CA MET A 6 10.35 22.89 -9.31
C MET A 6 9.10 23.61 -8.84
N LEU A 7 8.80 23.60 -7.55
CA LEU A 7 7.74 24.39 -6.93
C LEU A 7 8.35 25.38 -5.94
N LYS A 8 8.11 26.68 -6.17
CA LYS A 8 8.57 27.76 -5.29
C LYS A 8 7.45 28.16 -4.34
N ILE A 9 7.54 27.71 -3.09
CA ILE A 9 6.66 28.15 -2.01
C ILE A 9 7.52 28.74 -0.89
N ARG A 10 7.31 30.01 -0.53
CA ARG A 10 8.00 30.73 0.56
C ARG A 10 9.54 30.82 0.49
N GLY A 11 10.10 31.04 -0.71
CA GLY A 11 11.54 31.34 -0.80
C GLY A 11 12.51 30.14 -0.80
N GLU A 12 12.05 28.94 -0.50
CA GLU A 12 12.84 27.70 -0.64
C GLU A 12 12.48 26.98 -1.94
N VAL A 13 13.50 26.64 -2.71
CA VAL A 13 13.35 25.85 -3.93
C VAL A 13 13.20 24.38 -3.51
N MET A 14 11.96 23.93 -3.37
CA MET A 14 11.71 22.50 -3.14
C MET A 14 11.84 21.74 -4.46
N ILE A 15 12.84 20.90 -4.56
CA ILE A 15 13.02 20.01 -5.71
C ILE A 15 12.15 18.79 -5.47
N ASN A 16 11.20 18.59 -6.38
CA ASN A 16 10.27 17.46 -6.35
C ASN A 16 10.69 16.43 -7.40
N LYS A 17 10.62 15.17 -7.05
CA LYS A 17 10.86 14.03 -7.95
C LYS A 17 9.60 13.23 -8.13
N LYS A 18 9.24 12.95 -9.38
CA LYS A 18 8.12 12.10 -9.74
C LYS A 18 8.65 10.81 -10.39
N GLN A 19 8.19 9.66 -9.89
CA GLN A 19 8.53 8.36 -10.47
C GLN A 19 7.27 7.52 -10.67
N PHE A 20 7.23 6.79 -11.78
CA PHE A 20 6.16 5.83 -12.06
C PHE A 20 6.62 4.44 -11.64
N ARG A 21 5.85 3.81 -10.73
CA ARG A 21 6.03 2.43 -10.30
C ARG A 21 4.67 1.81 -10.02
N ILE A 22 4.50 0.55 -10.37
CA ILE A 22 3.29 -0.19 -10.06
C ILE A 22 3.65 -1.24 -9.02
N PHE A 23 3.07 -1.11 -7.85
CA PHE A 23 3.08 -2.13 -6.82
C PHE A 23 1.67 -2.69 -6.68
N THR A 24 1.58 -3.99 -6.59
CA THR A 24 0.32 -4.68 -6.31
C THR A 24 0.14 -4.86 -4.81
N ILE A 25 -1.07 -5.23 -4.39
CA ILE A 25 -1.35 -5.58 -2.98
C ILE A 25 -0.40 -6.69 -2.46
N LEU A 26 0.15 -7.46 -3.38
CA LEU A 26 1.05 -8.57 -3.09
C LEU A 26 2.51 -8.14 -2.88
N ASP A 27 2.86 -6.91 -3.23
CA ASP A 27 4.23 -6.41 -3.26
C ASP A 27 4.53 -5.38 -2.16
N LEU A 28 3.80 -5.43 -1.03
CA LEU A 28 3.96 -4.48 0.08
C LEU A 28 5.41 -4.33 0.56
N ASP A 29 6.11 -5.46 0.76
CA ASP A 29 7.49 -5.42 1.22
C ASP A 29 8.41 -4.73 0.22
N LYS A 30 8.17 -4.94 -1.08
CA LYS A 30 8.95 -4.28 -2.14
C LYS A 30 8.65 -2.78 -2.23
N GLU A 31 7.40 -2.39 -1.95
CA GLU A 31 7.01 -0.98 -1.90
C GLU A 31 7.68 -0.29 -0.71
N GLU A 32 7.66 -0.90 0.48
CA GLU A 32 8.34 -0.38 1.68
C GLU A 32 9.86 -0.27 1.47
N GLU A 33 10.48 -1.31 0.91
CA GLU A 33 11.90 -1.31 0.58
C GLU A 33 12.26 -0.21 -0.44
N TYR A 34 11.42 -0.05 -1.47
CA TYR A 34 11.59 1.02 -2.45
C TYR A 34 11.52 2.42 -1.81
N LEU A 35 10.58 2.65 -0.90
CA LEU A 35 10.45 3.92 -0.20
C LEU A 35 11.68 4.20 0.69
N ARG A 36 12.18 3.17 1.40
CA ARG A 36 13.40 3.23 2.19
C ARG A 36 14.63 3.56 1.34
N GLU A 37 14.81 2.86 0.20
CA GLU A 37 15.89 3.15 -0.74
C GLU A 37 15.83 4.58 -1.29
N MET A 38 14.65 5.08 -1.56
CA MET A 38 14.48 6.47 -2.03
C MET A 38 14.88 7.46 -0.95
N HIS A 39 14.55 7.21 0.32
CA HIS A 39 14.94 8.06 1.44
C HIS A 39 16.45 8.07 1.64
N LEU A 40 17.10 6.91 1.57
CA LEU A 40 18.56 6.79 1.59
C LEU A 40 19.26 7.57 0.46
N LYS A 41 18.57 7.78 -0.67
CA LYS A 41 19.04 8.61 -1.81
C LYS A 41 18.68 10.09 -1.66
N GLY A 42 18.13 10.52 -0.51
CA GLY A 42 17.75 11.89 -0.23
C GLY A 42 16.38 12.29 -0.81
N TRP A 43 15.48 11.32 -1.00
CA TRP A 43 14.12 11.54 -1.53
C TRP A 43 13.07 11.03 -0.56
N ARG A 44 12.49 11.95 0.20
CA ARG A 44 11.45 11.67 1.16
C ARG A 44 10.09 11.50 0.46
N TYR A 45 9.41 10.40 0.73
CA TYR A 45 8.08 10.15 0.19
C TYR A 45 7.06 11.18 0.72
N ARG A 46 6.26 11.73 -0.20
CA ARG A 46 5.17 12.67 0.09
C ARG A 46 3.79 12.07 -0.15
N THR A 47 3.55 11.54 -1.33
CA THR A 47 2.25 10.96 -1.72
C THR A 47 2.39 10.08 -2.96
N SER A 48 1.37 9.25 -3.20
CA SER A 48 1.26 8.49 -4.46
C SER A 48 -0.17 8.57 -5.03
N ARG A 49 -0.26 8.61 -6.36
CA ARG A 49 -1.53 8.58 -7.11
C ARG A 49 -1.36 7.83 -8.41
N PHE A 50 -2.22 6.84 -8.68
CA PHE A 50 -2.25 6.09 -9.95
C PHE A 50 -0.87 5.55 -10.39
N GLY A 51 -0.10 4.98 -9.44
CA GLY A 51 1.24 4.47 -9.70
C GLY A 51 2.35 5.53 -9.82
N PHE A 52 2.02 6.82 -9.69
CA PHE A 52 3.00 7.88 -9.60
C PHE A 52 3.34 8.17 -8.14
N PHE A 53 4.62 8.06 -7.81
CA PHE A 53 5.18 8.39 -6.51
C PHE A 53 5.81 9.78 -6.57
N TYR A 54 5.50 10.60 -5.58
CA TYR A 54 6.00 11.97 -5.46
C TYR A 54 6.89 12.06 -4.23
N PHE A 55 8.08 12.60 -4.44
CA PHE A 55 9.11 12.73 -3.42
C PHE A 55 9.57 14.16 -3.32
N ASP A 56 9.90 14.60 -2.10
CA ASP A 56 10.55 15.86 -1.82
C ASP A 56 12.02 15.58 -1.50
N GLN A 57 12.91 16.52 -1.89
CA GLN A 57 14.33 16.41 -1.55
C GLN A 57 14.51 16.54 -0.04
N CYS A 58 15.34 15.69 0.55
CA CYS A 58 15.69 15.71 1.96
C CYS A 58 17.17 15.32 2.15
N GLN A 59 17.64 15.38 3.37
CA GLN A 59 18.93 14.75 3.71
C GLN A 59 18.77 13.22 3.65
N PRO A 60 19.74 12.50 3.07
CA PRO A 60 19.76 11.05 3.08
C PRO A 60 19.76 10.53 4.52
N ASP A 61 18.81 9.65 4.83
CA ASP A 61 18.72 9.01 6.13
C ASP A 61 18.10 7.60 5.98
N ASP A 62 18.38 6.72 6.93
CA ASP A 62 17.78 5.39 6.97
C ASP A 62 16.45 5.46 7.71
N VAL A 63 15.36 5.47 6.93
CA VAL A 63 14.00 5.58 7.45
C VAL A 63 13.19 4.35 7.06
N ILE A 64 12.60 3.71 8.06
CA ILE A 64 11.72 2.56 7.87
C ILE A 64 10.32 3.03 7.52
N TYR A 65 9.74 2.40 6.52
CA TYR A 65 8.38 2.63 6.06
C TYR A 65 7.53 1.39 6.32
N CYS A 66 6.32 1.60 6.85
CA CYS A 66 5.32 0.55 7.05
C CYS A 66 4.00 0.97 6.41
N ILE A 67 3.45 0.13 5.54
CA ILE A 67 2.23 0.43 4.79
C ILE A 67 1.04 -0.29 5.40
N TYR A 68 0.01 0.48 5.77
CA TYR A 68 -1.23 0.01 6.37
C TYR A 68 -2.45 0.31 5.48
N ASP A 69 -3.52 -0.45 5.67
CA ASP A 69 -4.83 -0.09 5.13
C ASP A 69 -5.41 1.06 5.96
N SER A 70 -5.78 2.17 5.32
CA SER A 70 -6.35 3.33 6.02
C SER A 70 -7.64 2.99 6.78
N ARG A 71 -8.41 2.01 6.30
CA ARG A 71 -9.61 1.52 7.00
C ARG A 71 -9.27 0.71 8.24
N PHE A 72 -8.18 -0.06 8.20
CA PHE A 72 -7.68 -0.78 9.35
C PHE A 72 -7.31 0.20 10.47
N LEU A 73 -6.50 1.21 10.18
CA LEU A 73 -6.09 2.21 11.16
C LEU A 73 -7.27 3.06 11.68
N LYS A 74 -8.23 3.42 10.82
CA LYS A 74 -9.43 4.13 11.26
C LYS A 74 -10.30 3.32 12.22
N LYS A 75 -10.35 2.00 12.06
CA LYS A 75 -11.07 1.09 12.96
C LYS A 75 -10.33 0.88 14.28
N HIS A 76 -9.00 0.99 14.28
CA HIS A 76 -8.13 0.74 15.43
C HIS A 76 -7.42 2.04 15.84
N GLN A 77 -8.20 3.06 16.25
CA GLN A 77 -7.67 4.38 16.58
C GLN A 77 -6.68 4.36 17.75
N HIS A 78 -6.83 3.41 18.69
CA HIS A 78 -5.87 3.22 19.76
C HIS A 78 -4.48 2.81 19.26
N GLU A 79 -4.41 1.94 18.26
CA GLU A 79 -3.12 1.57 17.64
C GLU A 79 -2.47 2.78 16.93
N LEU A 80 -3.29 3.64 16.32
CA LEU A 80 -2.78 4.86 15.69
C LEU A 80 -2.20 5.84 16.72
N GLN A 81 -2.82 5.94 17.89
CA GLN A 81 -2.29 6.75 18.98
C GLN A 81 -0.98 6.16 19.51
N ASP A 82 -0.93 4.84 19.71
CA ASP A 82 0.28 4.13 20.12
C ASP A 82 1.44 4.35 19.14
N PHE A 83 1.17 4.35 17.83
CA PHE A 83 2.18 4.68 16.82
C PHE A 83 2.72 6.11 16.98
N ARG A 84 1.84 7.09 17.19
CA ARG A 84 2.24 8.49 17.38
C ARG A 84 3.06 8.68 18.65
N ASP A 85 2.63 8.07 19.74
CA ASP A 85 3.30 8.15 21.04
C ASP A 85 4.70 7.52 21.00
N ARG A 86 4.91 6.54 20.10
CA ARG A 86 6.20 5.92 19.82
C ARG A 86 7.05 6.65 18.78
N GLY A 87 6.60 7.81 18.28
CA GLY A 87 7.33 8.64 17.33
C GLY A 87 7.20 8.24 15.86
N TRP A 88 6.21 7.42 15.51
CA TRP A 88 5.91 7.14 14.11
C TRP A 88 5.18 8.33 13.47
N GLU A 89 5.65 8.77 12.33
CA GLU A 89 4.99 9.79 11.52
C GLU A 89 4.01 9.13 10.54
N LEU A 90 2.74 9.56 10.58
CA LEU A 90 1.69 9.09 9.68
C LEU A 90 1.61 9.98 8.44
N ILE A 91 1.66 9.34 7.26
CA ILE A 91 1.41 9.96 5.96
C ILE A 91 0.13 9.34 5.39
N GLU A 92 -0.93 10.11 5.28
CA GLU A 92 -2.17 9.64 4.69
C GLU A 92 -2.15 9.82 3.16
N THR A 93 -2.44 8.75 2.42
CA THR A 93 -2.47 8.73 0.95
C THR A 93 -3.75 8.08 0.40
N GLY A 94 -4.89 8.50 0.91
CA GLY A 94 -6.20 8.03 0.45
C GLY A 94 -6.52 6.60 0.88
N PHE A 95 -6.20 5.61 0.06
CA PHE A 95 -6.50 4.20 0.36
C PHE A 95 -5.49 3.53 1.31
N CYS A 96 -4.27 4.06 1.37
CA CYS A 96 -3.19 3.55 2.21
C CYS A 96 -2.76 4.62 3.22
N SER A 97 -2.39 4.17 4.40
CA SER A 97 -1.69 4.98 5.39
C SER A 97 -0.26 4.45 5.47
N ILE A 98 0.69 5.34 5.34
CA ILE A 98 2.10 5.01 5.43
C ILE A 98 2.64 5.59 6.72
N LEU A 99 3.22 4.74 7.54
CA LEU A 99 3.95 5.13 8.74
C LEU A 99 5.43 5.13 8.41
N ARG A 100 6.18 6.12 8.94
CA ARG A 100 7.64 6.16 8.82
C ARG A 100 8.28 6.55 10.14
N LYS A 101 9.47 6.01 10.37
CA LYS A 101 10.29 6.30 11.54
C LYS A 101 11.77 6.10 11.21
N PRO A 102 12.70 6.95 11.71
CA PRO A 102 14.14 6.72 11.54
C PRO A 102 14.53 5.34 12.08
N ALA A 103 15.41 4.65 11.37
CA ALA A 103 15.87 3.32 11.79
C ALA A 103 16.61 3.33 13.12
N SER A 104 17.30 4.46 13.44
CA SER A 104 17.96 4.69 14.72
C SER A 104 17.04 4.66 15.92
N ASP A 105 15.76 5.05 15.72
CA ASP A 105 14.78 5.26 16.78
C ASP A 105 13.86 4.04 16.96
N ILE A 106 14.07 2.98 16.19
CA ILE A 106 13.28 1.74 16.28
C ILE A 106 13.58 1.01 17.58
N LEU A 107 12.55 0.83 18.38
CA LEU A 107 12.60 0.07 19.62
C LEU A 107 12.28 -1.42 19.38
N SER A 108 12.68 -2.28 20.33
CA SER A 108 12.36 -3.71 20.27
C SER A 108 10.85 -3.97 20.20
N GLU A 109 10.06 -3.12 20.84
CA GLU A 109 8.60 -3.17 20.83
C GLU A 109 7.99 -2.84 19.46
N ASP A 110 8.67 -2.03 18.63
CA ASP A 110 8.22 -1.72 17.27
C ASP A 110 8.30 -2.96 16.34
N GLN A 111 9.13 -3.95 16.69
CA GLN A 111 9.27 -5.19 15.93
C GLN A 111 7.96 -6.00 15.88
N VAL A 112 7.07 -5.84 16.85
CA VAL A 112 5.76 -6.49 16.84
C VAL A 112 4.94 -6.04 15.62
N TYR A 113 4.97 -4.75 15.30
CA TYR A 113 4.26 -4.18 14.16
C TYR A 113 4.88 -4.57 12.81
N MET A 114 6.17 -4.85 12.80
CA MET A 114 6.89 -5.40 11.63
C MET A 114 6.83 -6.92 11.58
N SER A 115 6.21 -7.57 12.59
CA SER A 115 6.11 -9.02 12.68
C SER A 115 5.31 -9.63 11.53
N LYS A 116 5.65 -10.86 11.14
CA LYS A 116 4.94 -11.60 10.08
C LYS A 116 3.44 -11.76 10.37
N GLY A 117 3.07 -11.92 11.64
CA GLY A 117 1.68 -12.08 12.06
C GLY A 117 0.84 -10.83 11.82
N HIS A 118 1.33 -9.69 12.27
CA HIS A 118 0.64 -8.40 12.08
C HIS A 118 0.54 -8.03 10.60
N ARG A 119 1.63 -8.19 9.84
CA ARG A 119 1.64 -7.99 8.37
C ARG A 119 0.63 -8.88 7.66
N TRP A 120 0.50 -10.14 8.07
CA TRP A 120 -0.50 -11.04 7.51
C TRP A 120 -1.92 -10.54 7.74
N GLU A 121 -2.21 -9.96 8.89
CA GLU A 121 -3.53 -9.43 9.22
C GLU A 121 -3.89 -8.22 8.33
N VAL A 122 -2.96 -7.29 8.14
CA VAL A 122 -3.10 -6.15 7.22
C VAL A 122 -3.35 -6.62 5.77
N ILE A 123 -2.55 -7.55 5.28
CA ILE A 123 -2.70 -8.12 3.93
C ILE A 123 -4.04 -8.81 3.78
N ARG A 124 -4.44 -9.62 4.75
CA ARG A 124 -5.72 -10.31 4.77
C ARG A 124 -6.90 -9.34 4.75
N SER A 125 -6.82 -8.23 5.46
CA SER A 125 -7.84 -7.18 5.44
C SER A 125 -7.96 -6.55 4.05
N ARG A 126 -6.85 -6.21 3.40
CA ARG A 126 -6.82 -5.68 2.03
C ARG A 126 -7.40 -6.65 1.01
N LEU A 127 -7.00 -7.92 1.06
CA LEU A 127 -7.51 -8.94 0.15
C LEU A 127 -9.02 -9.13 0.29
N ARG A 128 -9.54 -9.14 1.53
CA ARG A 128 -11.00 -9.20 1.77
C ARG A 128 -11.72 -7.99 1.17
N SER A 129 -11.17 -6.80 1.34
CA SER A 129 -11.75 -5.58 0.77
C SER A 129 -11.79 -5.61 -0.75
N CYS A 130 -10.71 -6.04 -1.39
CA CYS A 130 -10.67 -6.20 -2.83
C CYS A 130 -11.66 -7.25 -3.31
N ALA A 131 -11.72 -8.42 -2.66
CA ALA A 131 -12.67 -9.46 -3.00
C ALA A 131 -14.13 -8.98 -2.89
N ALA A 132 -14.47 -8.24 -1.84
CA ALA A 132 -15.81 -7.67 -1.67
C ALA A 132 -16.16 -6.66 -2.78
N THR A 133 -15.22 -5.81 -3.18
CA THR A 133 -15.41 -4.86 -4.28
C THR A 133 -15.63 -5.58 -5.62
N PHE A 134 -14.83 -6.63 -5.88
CA PHE A 134 -15.00 -7.43 -7.10
C PHE A 134 -16.32 -8.18 -7.12
N LEU A 135 -16.73 -8.80 -6.00
CA LEU A 135 -18.05 -9.47 -5.91
C LEU A 135 -19.19 -8.50 -6.12
N GLY A 136 -19.15 -7.31 -5.51
CA GLY A 136 -20.14 -6.26 -5.72
C GLY A 136 -20.22 -5.81 -7.19
N GLY A 137 -19.07 -5.60 -7.83
CA GLY A 137 -19.00 -5.27 -9.24
C GLY A 137 -19.57 -6.37 -10.15
N LEU A 138 -19.33 -7.65 -9.82
CA LEU A 138 -19.91 -8.78 -10.55
C LEU A 138 -21.44 -8.79 -10.47
N VAL A 139 -21.99 -8.57 -9.28
CA VAL A 139 -23.45 -8.49 -9.08
C VAL A 139 -24.07 -7.37 -9.90
N VAL A 140 -23.44 -6.19 -9.91
CA VAL A 140 -23.89 -5.06 -10.74
C VAL A 140 -23.82 -5.41 -12.23
N CYS A 141 -22.72 -5.99 -12.69
CA CYS A 141 -22.60 -6.45 -14.09
C CYS A 141 -23.71 -7.45 -14.45
N MET A 142 -23.95 -8.45 -13.61
CA MET A 142 -25.03 -9.44 -13.81
C MET A 142 -26.41 -8.80 -13.87
N SER A 143 -26.64 -7.74 -13.10
CA SER A 143 -27.93 -7.02 -13.08
C SER A 143 -28.15 -6.19 -14.34
N LEU A 144 -27.09 -5.63 -14.92
CA LEU A 144 -27.19 -4.80 -16.13
C LEU A 144 -27.37 -5.61 -17.42
N PHE A 145 -26.90 -6.85 -17.46
CA PHE A 145 -26.92 -7.70 -18.65
C PHE A 145 -27.99 -8.79 -18.59
N LYS A 146 -29.17 -8.48 -18.03
CA LYS A 146 -30.26 -9.46 -17.85
C LYS A 146 -30.88 -9.98 -19.15
N GLU A 147 -30.81 -9.25 -20.25
CA GLU A 147 -31.64 -9.54 -21.42
C GLU A 147 -30.90 -10.05 -22.66
N GLU A 148 -29.58 -9.90 -22.78
CA GLU A 148 -28.83 -10.44 -23.92
C GLU A 148 -27.46 -10.97 -23.51
N LEU A 149 -27.21 -12.26 -23.85
CA LEU A 149 -25.86 -12.86 -23.78
C LEU A 149 -25.00 -12.31 -24.93
N SER A 150 -24.51 -11.10 -24.78
CA SER A 150 -23.64 -10.43 -25.74
C SER A 150 -22.19 -10.94 -25.60
N MET A 151 -21.41 -10.91 -26.68
CA MET A 151 -19.96 -11.18 -26.67
C MET A 151 -19.23 -10.34 -25.61
N SER A 152 -19.71 -9.13 -25.36
CA SER A 152 -19.16 -8.25 -24.31
C SER A 152 -19.30 -8.86 -22.91
N PHE A 153 -20.38 -9.59 -22.64
CA PHE A 153 -20.57 -10.30 -21.37
C PHE A 153 -19.50 -11.36 -21.14
N PHE A 154 -19.18 -12.15 -22.17
CA PHE A 154 -18.13 -13.17 -22.07
C PHE A 154 -16.75 -12.57 -21.82
N ILE A 155 -16.42 -11.45 -22.47
CA ILE A 155 -15.15 -10.74 -22.25
C ILE A 155 -15.05 -10.24 -20.80
N ILE A 156 -16.11 -9.60 -20.31
CA ILE A 156 -16.16 -9.10 -18.93
C ILE A 156 -16.03 -10.26 -17.95
N PHE A 157 -16.76 -11.35 -18.16
CA PHE A 157 -16.69 -12.54 -17.30
C PHE A 157 -15.29 -13.14 -17.27
N LEU A 158 -14.60 -13.27 -18.41
CA LEU A 158 -13.23 -13.74 -18.49
C LEU A 158 -12.25 -12.83 -17.73
N LEU A 159 -12.41 -11.51 -17.85
CA LEU A 159 -11.59 -10.56 -17.07
C LEU A 159 -11.80 -10.73 -15.57
N TYR A 160 -13.05 -10.90 -15.13
CA TYR A 160 -13.34 -11.16 -13.72
C TYR A 160 -12.76 -12.50 -13.23
N ALA A 161 -12.88 -13.56 -14.02
CA ALA A 161 -12.32 -14.87 -13.71
C ALA A 161 -10.80 -14.80 -13.58
N PHE A 162 -10.12 -14.07 -14.49
CA PHE A 162 -8.69 -13.84 -14.43
C PHE A 162 -8.29 -13.07 -13.16
N MET A 163 -9.01 -11.99 -12.84
CA MET A 163 -8.75 -11.21 -11.62
C MET A 163 -8.96 -12.00 -10.34
N ILE A 164 -10.02 -12.83 -10.27
CA ILE A 164 -10.26 -13.71 -9.13
C ILE A 164 -9.13 -14.73 -8.98
N SER A 165 -8.73 -15.36 -10.08
CA SER A 165 -7.62 -16.32 -10.10
C SER A 165 -6.31 -15.70 -9.63
N TYR A 166 -6.04 -14.45 -10.03
CA TYR A 166 -4.89 -13.69 -9.58
C TYR A 166 -4.93 -13.40 -8.07
N LEU A 167 -6.09 -13.02 -7.53
CA LEU A 167 -6.27 -12.81 -6.08
C LEU A 167 -6.10 -14.10 -5.27
N ILE A 168 -6.63 -15.22 -5.77
CA ILE A 168 -6.48 -16.54 -5.13
C ILE A 168 -5.01 -16.97 -5.13
N TYR A 169 -4.33 -16.85 -6.27
CA TYR A 169 -2.90 -17.14 -6.38
C TYR A 169 -2.09 -16.28 -5.39
N GLY A 170 -2.38 -14.98 -5.37
CA GLY A 170 -1.75 -14.03 -4.45
C GLY A 170 -1.97 -14.39 -2.99
N TYR A 171 -3.19 -14.77 -2.62
CA TYR A 171 -3.53 -15.22 -1.27
C TYR A 171 -2.68 -16.43 -0.86
N PHE A 172 -2.59 -17.47 -1.69
CA PHE A 172 -1.80 -18.65 -1.37
C PHE A 172 -0.30 -18.37 -1.30
N ARG A 173 0.22 -17.54 -2.22
CA ARG A 173 1.62 -17.09 -2.22
C ARG A 173 1.97 -16.34 -0.93
N LEU A 174 1.15 -15.38 -0.53
CA LEU A 174 1.37 -14.59 0.68
C LEU A 174 1.16 -15.41 1.95
N LYS A 175 0.16 -16.30 1.97
CA LYS A 175 -0.06 -17.23 3.08
C LYS A 175 1.17 -18.12 3.30
N ARG A 176 1.86 -18.57 2.24
CA ARG A 176 3.12 -19.29 2.37
C ARG A 176 4.25 -18.42 2.93
N LYS A 177 4.37 -17.17 2.43
CA LYS A 177 5.43 -16.24 2.83
C LYS A 177 5.31 -15.81 4.30
N TYR A 178 4.09 -15.53 4.74
CA TYR A 178 3.78 -15.06 6.09
C TYR A 178 3.18 -16.15 6.99
N ARG A 179 3.36 -17.43 6.65
CA ARG A 179 2.91 -18.53 7.48
C ARG A 179 3.52 -18.39 8.87
N VAL A 180 2.71 -17.93 9.79
CA VAL A 180 3.02 -17.99 11.21
C VAL A 180 2.89 -19.46 11.56
N ASP A 181 4.02 -20.12 11.78
CA ASP A 181 3.98 -21.45 12.36
C ASP A 181 3.27 -21.30 13.70
N LYS A 182 2.13 -22.00 13.84
CA LYS A 182 1.47 -22.14 15.13
C LYS A 182 2.44 -22.88 16.03
N GLN A 183 3.20 -22.13 16.83
CA GLN A 183 3.76 -22.65 18.07
C GLN A 183 2.69 -22.59 19.14
#